data_0022f17a687f8eafa0d7e591860d1d02
#
_entry.id   0022f17a687f8eafa0d7e591860d1d02
#
_cell.length_a   1.000
_cell.length_b   1.000
_cell.length_c   1.000
_cell.angle_alpha   90.00
_cell.angle_beta   90.00
_cell.angle_gamma   90.00
#
_symmetry.space_group_name_H-M   'P 1'
#
loop_
_entity.id
_entity.type
_entity.pdbx_description
1 polymer ?
#
loop_
_entity_poly.entity_id
_entity_poly.type
_entity_poly.pdbx_seq_one_letter_code
_entity_poly.pdbx_strand_id
1 'polypeptide(L)'
;IPLVKQLTQIVKNKDPEAAKFIHLGATSQDIVDTAMVLQIKDYITWLELKIILLETQLIRLTQKHRETITIGRTLLQQAKPTTFGFKTAGWLEAISRSKQRVQEIKQRVLVLQLGGAVGNGNANITIEIQQELARLLSLKPSFSWHSHRDNLAEMAGVLGVLSGTLGKIAKDISLLMQTEVGEVFEGAADGKGGSSTMPHKRNPVTCAAILANSNRLPHLVATMLSAMPQEQERSAGLWHSEWEVLTGIMQLTAGSVEKRDRKSTRLN
;
A
#
# COMPACT_ATOMS: atom_id res chain seq x y z
N ILE A 1 27.97 1.96 -6.67
CA ILE A 1 29.42 2.30 -6.59
C ILE A 1 29.65 3.81 -6.47
N PRO A 2 29.09 4.72 -7.29
CA PRO A 2 29.31 6.18 -7.11
C PRO A 2 28.84 6.68 -5.73
N LEU A 3 27.66 6.29 -5.28
CA LEU A 3 27.09 6.67 -3.97
C LEU A 3 28.03 6.26 -2.81
N VAL A 4 28.55 5.03 -2.81
CA VAL A 4 29.46 4.54 -1.76
C VAL A 4 30.72 5.40 -1.72
N LYS A 5 31.32 5.71 -2.88
CA LYS A 5 32.51 6.55 -2.94
C LYS A 5 32.27 7.95 -2.39
N GLN A 6 31.16 8.59 -2.76
CA GLN A 6 30.80 9.92 -2.26
C GLN A 6 30.54 9.89 -0.76
N LEU A 7 29.77 8.90 -0.25
CA LEU A 7 29.50 8.75 1.17
C LEU A 7 30.80 8.54 1.96
N THR A 8 31.69 7.65 1.49
CA THR A 8 33.00 7.43 2.11
C THR A 8 33.80 8.72 2.18
N GLN A 9 33.81 9.53 1.12
CA GLN A 9 34.52 10.80 1.12
C GLN A 9 33.93 11.82 2.09
N ILE A 10 32.61 11.92 2.16
CA ILE A 10 31.90 12.80 3.11
C ILE A 10 32.22 12.41 4.55
N VAL A 11 32.13 11.11 4.87
CA VAL A 11 32.43 10.61 6.21
C VAL A 11 33.92 10.79 6.54
N LYS A 12 34.83 10.51 5.60
CA LYS A 12 36.29 10.68 5.78
C LYS A 12 36.66 12.10 6.18
N ASN A 13 35.97 13.10 5.64
CA ASN A 13 36.17 14.50 5.99
C ASN A 13 35.76 14.86 7.43
N LYS A 14 34.90 14.05 8.05
CA LYS A 14 34.38 14.24 9.41
C LYS A 14 35.07 13.30 10.42
N ASP A 15 35.22 12.06 10.04
CA ASP A 15 35.77 10.97 10.84
C ASP A 15 36.48 9.96 9.92
N PRO A 16 37.82 10.07 9.77
CA PRO A 16 38.59 9.15 8.94
C PRO A 16 38.51 7.67 9.38
N GLU A 17 38.36 7.42 10.68
CA GLU A 17 38.25 6.04 11.19
C GLU A 17 36.89 5.44 10.86
N ALA A 18 35.79 6.18 11.06
CA ALA A 18 34.46 5.72 10.69
C ALA A 18 34.32 5.46 9.18
N ALA A 19 35.04 6.20 8.34
CA ALA A 19 35.01 6.02 6.89
C ALA A 19 35.47 4.63 6.44
N LYS A 20 36.29 3.93 7.22
CA LYS A 20 36.78 2.58 6.93
C LYS A 20 35.67 1.53 6.98
N PHE A 21 34.58 1.82 7.69
CA PHE A 21 33.47 0.90 7.88
C PHE A 21 32.32 1.11 6.86
N ILE A 22 32.43 2.14 6.00
CA ILE A 22 31.39 2.40 5.00
C ILE A 22 31.32 1.25 4.00
N HIS A 23 30.15 0.58 3.96
CA HIS A 23 29.86 -0.55 3.07
C HIS A 23 30.79 -1.77 3.28
N LEU A 24 31.42 -1.86 4.44
CA LEU A 24 32.38 -2.92 4.77
C LEU A 24 31.65 -4.27 4.86
N GLY A 25 32.03 -5.22 4.00
CA GLY A 25 31.44 -6.56 3.95
C GLY A 25 30.05 -6.65 3.31
N ALA A 26 29.33 -5.53 3.15
CA ALA A 26 27.99 -5.51 2.58
C ALA A 26 27.98 -5.64 1.04
N THR A 27 26.85 -6.06 0.48
CA THR A 27 26.56 -6.00 -0.95
C THR A 27 25.55 -4.92 -1.29
N SER A 28 25.48 -4.51 -2.55
CA SER A 28 24.52 -3.49 -3.00
C SER A 28 23.07 -3.87 -2.68
N GLN A 29 22.71 -5.14 -2.75
CA GLN A 29 21.35 -5.61 -2.46
C GLN A 29 21.01 -5.47 -0.98
N ASP A 30 21.94 -5.66 -0.05
CA ASP A 30 21.72 -5.39 1.38
C ASP A 30 21.21 -3.96 1.60
N ILE A 31 21.82 -3.01 0.91
CA ILE A 31 21.50 -1.59 1.05
C ILE A 31 20.16 -1.25 0.37
N VAL A 32 19.94 -1.73 -0.85
CA VAL A 32 18.73 -1.43 -1.63
C VAL A 32 17.50 -2.05 -0.98
N ASP A 33 17.57 -3.32 -0.58
CA ASP A 33 16.44 -4.02 0.04
C ASP A 33 16.13 -3.43 1.42
N THR A 34 17.15 -3.13 2.25
CA THR A 34 16.90 -2.46 3.54
C THR A 34 16.33 -1.06 3.35
N ALA A 35 16.80 -0.28 2.38
CA ALA A 35 16.24 1.03 2.06
C ALA A 35 14.77 0.92 1.61
N MET A 36 14.42 -0.10 0.82
CA MET A 36 13.03 -0.37 0.45
C MET A 36 12.18 -0.70 1.69
N VAL A 37 12.68 -1.54 2.60
CA VAL A 37 11.98 -1.88 3.85
C VAL A 37 11.76 -0.64 4.72
N LEU A 38 12.71 0.29 4.80
CA LEU A 38 12.53 1.56 5.52
C LEU A 38 11.45 2.43 4.87
N GLN A 39 11.39 2.51 3.55
CA GLN A 39 10.31 3.20 2.84
C GLN A 39 8.95 2.52 3.09
N ILE A 40 8.90 1.18 3.09
CA ILE A 40 7.69 0.42 3.43
C ILE A 40 7.25 0.72 4.88
N LYS A 41 8.17 0.82 5.83
CA LYS A 41 7.89 1.16 7.23
C LYS A 41 7.20 2.52 7.36
N ASP A 42 7.73 3.55 6.70
CA ASP A 42 7.14 4.88 6.70
C ASP A 42 5.78 4.88 5.99
N TYR A 43 5.70 4.18 4.85
CA TYR A 43 4.46 4.02 4.10
C TYR A 43 3.36 3.31 4.92
N ILE A 44 3.68 2.21 5.62
CA ILE A 44 2.71 1.50 6.46
C ILE A 44 2.22 2.39 7.59
N THR A 45 3.11 3.14 8.24
CA THR A 45 2.75 4.09 9.30
C THR A 45 1.74 5.12 8.80
N TRP A 46 2.00 5.70 7.64
CA TRP A 46 1.07 6.62 6.98
C TRP A 46 -0.24 5.93 6.58
N LEU A 47 -0.18 4.72 6.01
CA LEU A 47 -1.34 3.97 5.54
C LEU A 47 -2.29 3.60 6.69
N GLU A 48 -1.75 3.16 7.83
CA GLU A 48 -2.54 2.85 9.03
C GLU A 48 -3.37 4.05 9.49
N LEU A 49 -2.76 5.24 9.54
CA LEU A 49 -3.48 6.47 9.89
C LEU A 49 -4.62 6.75 8.90
N LYS A 50 -4.39 6.57 7.60
CA LYS A 50 -5.40 6.78 6.57
C LYS A 50 -6.54 5.76 6.65
N ILE A 51 -6.24 4.50 6.93
CA ILE A 51 -7.26 3.46 7.12
C ILE A 51 -8.11 3.76 8.36
N ILE A 52 -7.52 4.19 9.47
CA ILE A 52 -8.25 4.58 10.69
C ILE A 52 -9.21 5.75 10.41
N LEU A 53 -8.76 6.75 9.65
CA LEU A 53 -9.63 7.86 9.25
C LEU A 53 -10.80 7.36 8.39
N LEU A 54 -10.54 6.48 7.44
CA LEU A 54 -11.57 5.86 6.60
C LEU A 54 -12.57 5.05 7.42
N GLU A 55 -12.11 4.21 8.36
CA GLU A 55 -12.98 3.48 9.29
C GLU A 55 -13.88 4.44 10.08
N THR A 56 -13.30 5.50 10.64
CA THR A 56 -14.04 6.52 11.40
C THR A 56 -15.15 7.14 10.56
N GLN A 57 -14.89 7.46 9.30
CA GLN A 57 -15.91 8.01 8.41
C GLN A 57 -17.00 6.97 8.08
N LEU A 58 -16.62 5.72 7.84
CA LEU A 58 -17.57 4.63 7.58
C LEU A 58 -18.44 4.33 8.80
N ILE A 59 -17.89 4.37 10.01
CA ILE A 59 -18.66 4.23 11.26
C ILE A 59 -19.73 5.32 11.35
N ARG A 60 -19.33 6.59 11.16
CA ARG A 60 -20.27 7.74 11.18
C ARG A 60 -21.37 7.58 10.12
N LEU A 61 -20.99 7.17 8.91
CA LEU A 61 -21.94 6.97 7.80
C LEU A 61 -22.92 5.85 8.11
N THR A 62 -22.43 4.73 8.64
CA THR A 62 -23.22 3.57 9.04
C THR A 62 -24.24 3.95 10.13
N GLN A 63 -23.80 4.64 11.17
CA GLN A 63 -24.66 5.08 12.26
C GLN A 63 -25.72 6.09 11.78
N LYS A 64 -25.30 7.09 11.00
CA LYS A 64 -26.20 8.14 10.47
C LYS A 64 -27.33 7.55 9.62
N HIS A 65 -27.01 6.51 8.83
CA HIS A 65 -27.93 5.90 7.86
C HIS A 65 -28.44 4.51 8.28
N ARG A 66 -28.39 4.24 9.59
CA ARG A 66 -28.82 2.95 10.15
C ARG A 66 -30.23 2.56 9.70
N GLU A 67 -31.14 3.52 9.62
CA GLU A 67 -32.56 3.33 9.32
C GLU A 67 -32.96 3.91 7.95
N THR A 68 -32.02 4.45 7.20
CA THR A 68 -32.28 5.01 5.86
C THR A 68 -32.55 3.88 4.88
N ILE A 69 -33.80 3.76 4.46
CA ILE A 69 -34.24 2.70 3.55
C ILE A 69 -33.63 2.90 2.17
N THR A 70 -33.13 1.84 1.58
CA THR A 70 -32.67 1.74 0.18
C THR A 70 -33.05 0.40 -0.39
N ILE A 71 -32.94 0.23 -1.69
CA ILE A 71 -33.16 -1.07 -2.34
C ILE A 71 -31.86 -1.89 -2.41
N GLY A 72 -31.91 -3.14 -1.95
CA GLY A 72 -30.88 -4.13 -2.26
C GLY A 72 -30.94 -4.54 -3.72
N ARG A 73 -29.79 -4.64 -4.37
CA ARG A 73 -29.68 -5.06 -5.77
C ARG A 73 -28.81 -6.30 -5.90
N THR A 74 -29.33 -7.31 -6.58
CA THR A 74 -28.61 -8.53 -6.94
C THR A 74 -28.56 -8.64 -8.46
N LEU A 75 -27.42 -8.99 -9.02
CA LEU A 75 -27.21 -9.01 -10.47
C LEU A 75 -27.68 -7.72 -11.16
N LEU A 76 -27.46 -6.58 -10.50
CA LEU A 76 -27.85 -5.22 -10.89
C LEU A 76 -29.38 -4.98 -10.92
N GLN A 77 -30.21 -5.96 -10.54
CA GLN A 77 -31.67 -5.84 -10.48
C GLN A 77 -32.12 -5.55 -9.05
N GLN A 78 -33.22 -4.80 -8.93
CA GLN A 78 -33.87 -4.55 -7.65
C GLN A 78 -34.33 -5.86 -7.03
N ALA A 79 -34.06 -6.06 -5.74
CA ALA A 79 -34.42 -7.28 -5.01
C ALA A 79 -35.34 -6.95 -3.81
N LYS A 80 -34.76 -6.69 -2.65
CA LYS A 80 -35.50 -6.44 -1.42
C LYS A 80 -35.07 -5.12 -0.75
N PRO A 81 -35.96 -4.46 0.01
CA PRO A 81 -35.58 -3.34 0.85
C PRO A 81 -34.48 -3.74 1.84
N THR A 82 -33.57 -2.81 2.08
CA THR A 82 -32.50 -2.87 3.08
C THR A 82 -32.24 -1.47 3.61
N THR A 83 -31.18 -1.26 4.40
CA THR A 83 -30.78 0.08 4.80
C THR A 83 -29.43 0.46 4.20
N PHE A 84 -29.22 1.74 3.97
CA PHE A 84 -27.92 2.23 3.52
C PHE A 84 -26.84 2.02 4.60
N GLY A 85 -27.23 2.11 5.89
CA GLY A 85 -26.36 1.75 7.00
C GLY A 85 -25.87 0.31 6.95
N PHE A 86 -26.72 -0.66 6.61
CA PHE A 86 -26.31 -2.05 6.43
C PHE A 86 -25.32 -2.21 5.27
N LYS A 87 -25.55 -1.52 4.14
CA LYS A 87 -24.64 -1.52 2.99
C LYS A 87 -23.25 -0.97 3.38
N THR A 88 -23.21 0.15 4.11
CA THR A 88 -21.95 0.79 4.55
C THR A 88 -21.26 0.00 5.66
N ALA A 89 -21.99 -0.75 6.50
CA ALA A 89 -21.43 -1.68 7.49
C ALA A 89 -20.60 -2.78 6.82
N GLY A 90 -21.07 -3.33 5.69
CA GLY A 90 -20.30 -4.30 4.91
C GLY A 90 -18.99 -3.69 4.34
N TRP A 91 -19.02 -2.42 3.92
CA TRP A 91 -17.79 -1.72 3.52
C TRP A 91 -16.82 -1.53 4.68
N LEU A 92 -17.34 -1.11 5.84
CA LEU A 92 -16.55 -0.92 7.07
C LEU A 92 -15.84 -2.20 7.47
N GLU A 93 -16.57 -3.31 7.52
CA GLU A 93 -16.02 -4.61 7.91
C GLU A 93 -14.88 -5.06 6.99
N ALA A 94 -15.02 -4.87 5.68
CA ALA A 94 -13.97 -5.19 4.71
C ALA A 94 -12.71 -4.31 4.88
N ILE A 95 -12.89 -3.03 5.22
CA ILE A 95 -11.77 -2.11 5.54
C ILE A 95 -11.10 -2.51 6.86
N SER A 96 -11.87 -2.89 7.89
CA SER A 96 -11.32 -3.38 9.17
C SER A 96 -10.47 -4.64 8.99
N ARG A 97 -10.92 -5.59 8.17
CA ARG A 97 -10.09 -6.76 7.81
C ARG A 97 -8.82 -6.36 7.05
N SER A 98 -8.89 -5.35 6.20
CA SER A 98 -7.69 -4.85 5.48
C SER A 98 -6.71 -4.16 6.43
N LYS A 99 -7.20 -3.41 7.43
CA LYS A 99 -6.37 -2.85 8.50
C LYS A 99 -5.61 -3.94 9.26
N GLN A 100 -6.31 -5.00 9.65
CA GLN A 100 -5.70 -6.13 10.34
C GLN A 100 -4.58 -6.76 9.51
N ARG A 101 -4.80 -7.01 8.21
CA ARG A 101 -3.75 -7.52 7.31
C ARG A 101 -2.53 -6.61 7.25
N VAL A 102 -2.73 -5.29 7.19
CA VAL A 102 -1.62 -4.32 7.19
C VAL A 102 -0.86 -4.38 8.52
N GLN A 103 -1.53 -4.57 9.65
CA GLN A 103 -0.88 -4.74 10.95
C GLN A 103 -0.08 -6.04 11.06
N GLU A 104 -0.63 -7.14 10.54
CA GLU A 104 -0.01 -8.46 10.59
C GLU A 104 1.24 -8.55 9.69
N ILE A 105 1.21 -7.97 8.49
CA ILE A 105 2.33 -8.02 7.55
C ILE A 105 3.58 -7.30 8.08
N LYS A 106 3.43 -6.30 8.96
CA LYS A 106 4.56 -5.59 9.58
C LYS A 106 5.55 -6.55 10.23
N GLN A 107 5.05 -7.65 10.81
CA GLN A 107 5.89 -8.63 11.50
C GLN A 107 6.84 -9.37 10.57
N ARG A 108 6.49 -9.49 9.29
CA ARG A 108 7.21 -10.26 8.27
C ARG A 108 7.96 -9.38 7.28
N VAL A 109 7.47 -8.16 6.99
CA VAL A 109 8.09 -7.30 5.98
C VAL A 109 9.11 -6.30 6.58
N LEU A 110 8.97 -5.90 7.86
CA LEU A 110 9.87 -4.94 8.49
C LEU A 110 11.11 -5.64 9.07
N VAL A 111 11.87 -6.28 8.21
CA VAL A 111 13.07 -7.06 8.53
C VAL A 111 14.30 -6.47 7.84
N LEU A 112 15.45 -6.56 8.51
CA LEU A 112 16.72 -6.14 7.95
C LEU A 112 17.17 -7.11 6.84
N GLN A 113 17.72 -6.58 5.74
CA GLN A 113 18.54 -7.33 4.81
C GLN A 113 20.01 -6.94 5.03
N LEU A 114 20.80 -7.87 5.55
CA LEU A 114 22.24 -7.71 5.69
C LEU A 114 22.90 -9.08 5.73
N GLY A 115 23.53 -9.50 4.65
CA GLY A 115 24.15 -10.83 4.54
C GLY A 115 25.45 -10.84 3.76
N GLY A 116 25.83 -9.76 3.13
CA GLY A 116 27.03 -9.70 2.27
C GLY A 116 26.83 -10.42 0.93
N ALA A 117 27.91 -10.82 0.30
CA ALA A 117 27.94 -11.25 -1.10
C ALA A 117 26.97 -12.42 -1.42
N VAL A 118 26.87 -13.40 -0.55
CA VAL A 118 26.07 -14.64 -0.73
C VAL A 118 25.12 -14.91 0.44
N GLY A 119 24.90 -13.91 1.29
CA GLY A 119 23.90 -13.99 2.35
C GLY A 119 24.33 -14.74 3.62
N ASN A 120 25.55 -15.23 3.70
CA ASN A 120 26.04 -16.04 4.84
C ASN A 120 26.85 -15.23 5.87
N GLY A 121 26.87 -13.90 5.76
CA GLY A 121 27.72 -13.04 6.59
C GLY A 121 29.20 -13.13 6.21
N ASN A 122 30.03 -12.50 7.00
CA ASN A 122 31.50 -12.55 6.93
C ASN A 122 32.08 -11.95 8.22
N ALA A 123 33.43 -11.84 8.34
CA ALA A 123 34.08 -11.31 9.50
C ALA A 123 33.63 -9.87 9.89
N ASN A 124 33.07 -9.12 8.95
CA ASN A 124 32.57 -7.74 9.14
C ASN A 124 31.03 -7.69 9.25
N ILE A 125 30.34 -8.81 9.10
CA ILE A 125 28.87 -8.91 9.23
C ILE A 125 28.56 -10.11 10.09
N THR A 126 28.74 -9.92 11.39
CA THR A 126 28.38 -10.92 12.42
C THR A 126 26.90 -10.79 12.82
N ILE A 127 26.41 -11.77 13.56
CA ILE A 127 25.03 -11.76 14.09
C ILE A 127 24.82 -10.53 15.00
N GLU A 128 25.80 -10.17 15.81
CA GLU A 128 25.74 -9.02 16.72
C GLU A 128 25.61 -7.70 15.92
N ILE A 129 26.36 -7.56 14.83
CA ILE A 129 26.28 -6.40 13.94
C ILE A 129 24.91 -6.32 13.27
N GLN A 130 24.37 -7.47 12.80
CA GLN A 130 23.03 -7.53 12.21
C GLN A 130 21.96 -7.12 13.24
N GLN A 131 22.04 -7.62 14.48
CA GLN A 131 21.11 -7.30 15.56
C GLN A 131 21.17 -5.80 15.92
N GLU A 132 22.38 -5.26 16.04
CA GLU A 132 22.53 -3.84 16.41
C GLU A 132 22.06 -2.91 15.28
N LEU A 133 22.37 -3.21 14.01
CA LEU A 133 21.87 -2.43 12.88
C LEU A 133 20.34 -2.51 12.79
N ALA A 134 19.75 -3.70 12.98
CA ALA A 134 18.31 -3.86 12.99
C ALA A 134 17.68 -3.00 14.11
N ARG A 135 18.26 -3.00 15.31
CA ARG A 135 17.83 -2.17 16.44
C ARG A 135 17.89 -0.68 16.10
N LEU A 136 19.00 -0.21 15.54
CA LEU A 136 19.20 1.20 15.15
C LEU A 136 18.19 1.66 14.09
N LEU A 137 17.85 0.79 13.15
CA LEU A 137 16.86 1.07 12.10
C LEU A 137 15.41 0.79 12.55
N SER A 138 15.22 0.27 13.77
CA SER A 138 13.92 -0.21 14.27
C SER A 138 13.28 -1.21 13.30
N LEU A 139 14.07 -2.17 12.85
CA LEU A 139 13.67 -3.35 12.07
C LEU A 139 13.91 -4.61 12.92
N LYS A 140 13.41 -5.75 12.46
CA LYS A 140 13.75 -7.05 13.03
C LYS A 140 15.00 -7.61 12.36
N PRO A 141 15.92 -8.25 13.11
CA PRO A 141 16.96 -9.05 12.48
C PRO A 141 16.35 -10.24 11.76
N SER A 142 16.97 -10.68 10.67
CA SER A 142 16.51 -11.81 9.85
C SER A 142 17.70 -12.49 9.19
N PHE A 143 17.53 -13.75 8.81
CA PHE A 143 18.42 -14.35 7.82
C PHE A 143 18.38 -13.53 6.54
N SER A 144 19.45 -13.62 5.74
CA SER A 144 19.47 -12.98 4.44
C SER A 144 18.38 -13.55 3.53
N TRP A 145 17.61 -12.65 2.94
CA TRP A 145 16.48 -12.98 2.07
C TRP A 145 16.65 -12.44 0.64
N HIS A 146 17.90 -12.35 0.17
CA HIS A 146 18.25 -11.83 -1.16
C HIS A 146 17.43 -12.45 -2.29
N SER A 147 17.26 -13.78 -2.27
CA SER A 147 16.47 -14.53 -3.26
C SER A 147 15.16 -15.10 -2.71
N HIS A 148 14.83 -14.83 -1.45
CA HIS A 148 13.58 -15.25 -0.80
C HIS A 148 12.66 -14.03 -0.68
N ARG A 149 11.78 -13.82 -1.66
CA ARG A 149 11.05 -12.56 -1.86
C ARG A 149 9.60 -12.60 -1.36
N ASP A 150 9.24 -13.64 -0.62
CA ASP A 150 7.89 -13.89 -0.11
C ASP A 150 7.35 -12.74 0.76
N ASN A 151 8.19 -12.11 1.59
CA ASN A 151 7.83 -10.98 2.42
C ASN A 151 7.35 -9.76 1.60
N LEU A 152 8.02 -9.42 0.50
CA LEU A 152 7.64 -8.31 -0.38
C LEU A 152 6.44 -8.69 -1.27
N ALA A 153 6.38 -9.94 -1.74
CA ALA A 153 5.24 -10.43 -2.51
C ALA A 153 3.97 -10.48 -1.65
N GLU A 154 4.06 -10.90 -0.37
CA GLU A 154 2.94 -10.84 0.57
C GLU A 154 2.47 -9.40 0.80
N MET A 155 3.39 -8.45 1.01
CA MET A 155 3.06 -7.03 1.14
C MET A 155 2.30 -6.52 -0.09
N ALA A 156 2.76 -6.85 -1.29
CA ALA A 156 2.08 -6.52 -2.53
C ALA A 156 0.66 -7.11 -2.57
N GLY A 157 0.49 -8.37 -2.15
CA GLY A 157 -0.81 -9.04 -2.03
C GLY A 157 -1.76 -8.34 -1.05
N VAL A 158 -1.27 -7.95 0.13
CA VAL A 158 -2.05 -7.20 1.13
C VAL A 158 -2.56 -5.88 0.56
N LEU A 159 -1.72 -5.13 -0.15
CA LEU A 159 -2.11 -3.88 -0.82
C LEU A 159 -3.08 -4.16 -1.98
N GLY A 160 -2.92 -5.28 -2.69
CA GLY A 160 -3.85 -5.75 -3.72
C GLY A 160 -5.26 -5.95 -3.18
N VAL A 161 -5.40 -6.65 -2.06
CA VAL A 161 -6.69 -6.89 -1.39
C VAL A 161 -7.32 -5.58 -0.92
N LEU A 162 -6.55 -4.68 -0.32
CA LEU A 162 -7.04 -3.36 0.08
C LEU A 162 -7.54 -2.55 -1.12
N SER A 163 -6.78 -2.53 -2.21
CA SER A 163 -7.14 -1.82 -3.44
C SER A 163 -8.42 -2.38 -4.05
N GLY A 164 -8.59 -3.71 -4.10
CA GLY A 164 -9.82 -4.36 -4.55
C GLY A 164 -11.03 -3.98 -3.70
N THR A 165 -10.85 -3.91 -2.36
CA THR A 165 -11.90 -3.45 -1.44
C THR A 165 -12.30 -2.00 -1.72
N LEU A 166 -11.34 -1.10 -1.93
CA LEU A 166 -11.60 0.28 -2.29
C LEU A 166 -12.29 0.39 -3.65
N GLY A 167 -11.87 -0.42 -4.62
CA GLY A 167 -12.50 -0.53 -5.95
C GLY A 167 -13.96 -0.97 -5.85
N LYS A 168 -14.26 -1.98 -5.01
CA LYS A 168 -15.65 -2.43 -4.78
C LYS A 168 -16.52 -1.29 -4.24
N ILE A 169 -16.04 -0.54 -3.27
CA ILE A 169 -16.79 0.58 -2.70
C ILE A 169 -16.98 1.70 -3.73
N ALA A 170 -15.93 2.01 -4.52
CA ALA A 170 -16.01 2.99 -5.59
C ALA A 170 -17.00 2.57 -6.69
N LYS A 171 -17.06 1.27 -7.02
CA LYS A 171 -18.03 0.72 -7.96
C LYS A 171 -19.47 0.89 -7.48
N ASP A 172 -19.74 0.54 -6.21
CA ASP A 172 -21.07 0.73 -5.62
C ASP A 172 -21.50 2.19 -5.68
N ILE A 173 -20.63 3.11 -5.24
CA ILE A 173 -20.94 4.55 -5.27
C ILE A 173 -21.21 5.02 -6.70
N SER A 174 -20.39 4.59 -7.67
CA SER A 174 -20.58 4.97 -9.08
C SER A 174 -21.94 4.51 -9.62
N LEU A 175 -22.37 3.29 -9.29
CA LEU A 175 -23.66 2.76 -9.70
C LEU A 175 -24.82 3.49 -9.01
N LEU A 176 -24.67 3.84 -7.73
CA LEU A 176 -25.67 4.59 -6.98
C LEU A 176 -25.76 6.07 -7.40
N MET A 177 -24.72 6.60 -8.06
CA MET A 177 -24.69 7.96 -8.64
C MET A 177 -25.31 8.08 -10.03
N GLN A 178 -25.63 6.97 -10.71
CA GLN A 178 -26.26 7.02 -12.02
C GLN A 178 -27.53 7.90 -11.98
N THR A 179 -27.78 8.65 -13.03
CA THR A 179 -28.91 9.59 -13.10
C THR A 179 -30.23 8.91 -12.81
N GLU A 180 -30.42 7.69 -13.29
CA GLU A 180 -31.62 6.87 -13.13
C GLU A 180 -31.77 6.29 -11.71
N VAL A 181 -30.68 6.26 -10.93
CA VAL A 181 -30.64 5.76 -9.55
C VAL A 181 -30.66 6.91 -8.54
N GLY A 182 -29.67 7.81 -8.62
CA GLY A 182 -29.61 9.05 -7.85
C GLY A 182 -29.60 8.92 -6.31
N GLU A 183 -29.23 7.74 -5.77
CA GLU A 183 -29.32 7.47 -4.33
C GLU A 183 -28.15 8.05 -3.53
N VAL A 184 -26.96 8.13 -4.13
CA VAL A 184 -25.72 8.54 -3.46
C VAL A 184 -24.92 9.46 -4.36
N PHE A 185 -24.23 10.44 -3.80
CA PHE A 185 -23.32 11.32 -4.54
C PHE A 185 -21.97 11.47 -3.84
N GLU A 186 -20.89 11.66 -4.63
CA GLU A 186 -19.63 12.13 -4.07
C GLU A 186 -19.81 13.52 -3.47
N GLY A 187 -19.07 13.82 -2.40
CA GLY A 187 -19.05 15.15 -1.80
C GLY A 187 -18.66 16.22 -2.83
N ALA A 188 -19.44 17.28 -2.89
CA ALA A 188 -19.11 18.42 -3.73
C ALA A 188 -17.83 19.13 -3.24
N ALA A 189 -16.96 19.48 -4.18
CA ALA A 189 -15.83 20.38 -3.97
C ALA A 189 -15.74 21.29 -5.19
N ASP A 190 -15.35 22.53 -4.99
CA ASP A 190 -15.21 23.50 -6.07
C ASP A 190 -14.30 22.96 -7.17
N GLY A 191 -14.75 23.03 -8.40
CA GLY A 191 -14.05 22.55 -9.58
C GLY A 191 -14.00 21.03 -9.76
N LYS A 192 -14.75 20.25 -8.93
CA LYS A 192 -14.70 18.77 -8.97
C LYS A 192 -16.02 18.17 -9.46
N GLY A 193 -15.92 17.30 -10.47
CA GLY A 193 -17.03 16.47 -10.95
C GLY A 193 -18.05 17.22 -11.82
N GLY A 194 -17.94 18.54 -11.97
CA GLY A 194 -18.80 19.31 -12.88
C GLY A 194 -18.51 19.02 -14.34
N SER A 195 -19.51 19.31 -15.18
CA SER A 195 -19.36 19.32 -16.64
C SER A 195 -19.28 20.77 -17.12
N SER A 196 -18.38 21.08 -18.03
CA SER A 196 -18.27 22.42 -18.66
C SER A 196 -19.47 22.73 -19.55
N THR A 197 -20.17 21.70 -20.06
CA THR A 197 -21.25 21.82 -21.02
C THR A 197 -22.64 21.54 -20.43
N MET A 198 -22.71 20.76 -19.33
CA MET A 198 -23.97 20.30 -18.75
C MET A 198 -23.98 20.57 -17.23
N PRO A 199 -24.59 21.68 -16.77
CA PRO A 199 -24.53 22.09 -15.35
C PRO A 199 -25.10 21.07 -14.35
N HIS A 200 -26.06 20.24 -14.80
CA HIS A 200 -26.71 19.22 -13.98
C HIS A 200 -25.88 17.91 -13.87
N LYS A 201 -24.86 17.72 -14.72
CA LYS A 201 -24.06 16.49 -14.76
C LYS A 201 -23.05 16.46 -13.62
N ARG A 202 -23.16 15.44 -12.77
CA ARG A 202 -22.23 15.17 -11.66
C ARG A 202 -21.45 13.88 -11.93
N ASN A 203 -20.16 13.98 -12.24
CA ASN A 203 -19.32 12.85 -12.53
C ASN A 203 -18.70 12.25 -11.26
N PRO A 204 -18.65 10.92 -11.09
CA PRO A 204 -17.99 10.24 -9.98
C PRO A 204 -16.45 10.19 -10.20
N VAL A 205 -15.80 11.36 -10.25
CA VAL A 205 -14.38 11.46 -10.67
C VAL A 205 -13.41 10.79 -9.67
N THR A 206 -13.76 10.80 -8.38
CA THR A 206 -12.98 10.10 -7.37
C THR A 206 -13.11 8.60 -7.53
N CYS A 207 -14.33 8.11 -7.68
CA CYS A 207 -14.60 6.69 -7.90
C CYS A 207 -13.96 6.20 -9.21
N ALA A 208 -14.03 6.98 -10.28
CA ALA A 208 -13.38 6.64 -11.55
C ALA A 208 -11.87 6.46 -11.39
N ALA A 209 -11.20 7.36 -10.66
CA ALA A 209 -9.77 7.25 -10.41
C ALA A 209 -9.42 6.05 -9.51
N ILE A 210 -10.24 5.74 -8.47
CA ILE A 210 -10.04 4.56 -7.63
C ILE A 210 -10.24 3.27 -8.45
N LEU A 211 -11.25 3.23 -9.31
CA LEU A 211 -11.50 2.10 -10.20
C LEU A 211 -10.34 1.86 -11.16
N ALA A 212 -9.78 2.92 -11.76
CA ALA A 212 -8.61 2.81 -12.62
C ALA A 212 -7.39 2.24 -11.86
N ASN A 213 -7.14 2.71 -10.63
CA ASN A 213 -6.05 2.21 -9.79
C ASN A 213 -6.28 0.73 -9.42
N SER A 214 -7.48 0.37 -8.98
CA SER A 214 -7.82 -1.00 -8.58
C SER A 214 -7.79 -1.99 -9.74
N ASN A 215 -8.00 -1.53 -10.97
CA ASN A 215 -7.86 -2.37 -12.16
C ASN A 215 -6.40 -2.63 -12.55
N ARG A 216 -5.52 -1.65 -12.36
CA ARG A 216 -4.09 -1.77 -12.69
C ARG A 216 -3.31 -2.60 -11.67
N LEU A 217 -3.64 -2.46 -10.40
CA LEU A 217 -2.85 -2.98 -9.28
C LEU A 217 -2.69 -4.51 -9.27
N PRO A 218 -3.69 -5.34 -9.57
CA PRO A 218 -3.53 -6.79 -9.65
C PRO A 218 -2.46 -7.26 -10.63
N HIS A 219 -2.24 -6.55 -11.73
CA HIS A 219 -1.19 -6.87 -12.69
C HIS A 219 0.21 -6.60 -12.12
N LEU A 220 0.36 -5.57 -11.31
CA LEU A 220 1.60 -5.30 -10.59
C LEU A 220 1.85 -6.35 -9.50
N VAL A 221 0.81 -6.78 -8.77
CA VAL A 221 0.91 -7.88 -7.81
C VAL A 221 1.35 -9.18 -8.51
N ALA A 222 0.77 -9.47 -9.68
CA ALA A 222 1.18 -10.63 -10.47
C ALA A 222 2.66 -10.57 -10.86
N THR A 223 3.19 -9.40 -11.19
CA THR A 223 4.63 -9.22 -11.47
C THR A 223 5.47 -9.52 -10.22
N MET A 224 5.07 -9.06 -9.02
CA MET A 224 5.78 -9.39 -7.78
C MET A 224 5.79 -10.90 -7.50
N LEU A 225 4.66 -11.59 -7.71
CA LEU A 225 4.58 -13.05 -7.56
C LEU A 225 5.44 -13.79 -8.59
N SER A 226 5.46 -13.32 -9.84
CA SER A 226 6.29 -13.90 -10.91
C SER A 226 7.78 -13.67 -10.68
N ALA A 227 8.16 -12.66 -9.90
CA ALA A 227 9.54 -12.36 -9.56
C ALA A 227 10.08 -13.18 -8.38
N MET A 228 9.22 -13.95 -7.68
CA MET A 228 9.64 -14.75 -6.51
C MET A 228 10.63 -15.88 -6.82
N PRO A 229 10.52 -16.65 -7.94
CA PRO A 229 11.44 -17.75 -8.21
C PRO A 229 12.81 -17.23 -8.67
N GLN A 230 13.57 -16.70 -7.72
CA GLN A 230 14.91 -16.17 -7.99
C GLN A 230 15.99 -17.26 -7.89
N GLU A 231 17.05 -17.07 -8.66
CA GLU A 231 18.11 -18.06 -8.78
C GLU A 231 19.05 -18.00 -7.58
N GLN A 232 19.26 -19.14 -6.95
CA GLN A 232 20.29 -19.40 -5.93
C GLN A 232 20.36 -18.29 -4.86
N GLU A 233 21.52 -17.75 -4.57
CA GLU A 233 21.72 -16.72 -3.54
C GLU A 233 21.42 -15.30 -4.02
N ARG A 234 21.42 -15.07 -5.36
CA ARG A 234 21.12 -13.74 -5.95
C ARG A 234 20.60 -13.86 -7.38
N SER A 235 19.51 -13.17 -7.65
CA SER A 235 18.84 -13.19 -8.94
C SER A 235 19.62 -12.54 -10.08
N ALA A 236 19.52 -13.14 -11.26
CA ALA A 236 20.10 -12.61 -12.50
C ALA A 236 19.25 -11.49 -13.18
N GLY A 237 18.02 -11.24 -12.72
CA GLY A 237 17.14 -10.23 -13.35
C GLY A 237 15.85 -9.95 -12.62
N LEU A 238 15.24 -10.95 -11.99
CA LEU A 238 13.92 -10.84 -11.37
C LEU A 238 13.88 -9.83 -10.21
N TRP A 239 14.96 -9.68 -9.44
CA TRP A 239 15.11 -8.65 -8.42
C TRP A 239 14.91 -7.23 -8.98
N HIS A 240 15.42 -6.94 -10.18
CA HIS A 240 15.28 -5.62 -10.80
C HIS A 240 13.82 -5.32 -11.23
N SER A 241 13.04 -6.36 -11.55
CA SER A 241 11.64 -6.19 -11.92
C SER A 241 10.74 -5.72 -10.76
N GLU A 242 11.18 -5.89 -9.51
CA GLU A 242 10.44 -5.48 -8.32
C GLU A 242 10.49 -3.96 -8.07
N TRP A 243 11.52 -3.26 -8.51
CA TRP A 243 11.83 -1.89 -8.09
C TRP A 243 10.73 -0.88 -8.42
N GLU A 244 10.31 -0.84 -9.66
CA GLU A 244 9.22 0.04 -10.09
C GLU A 244 7.86 -0.47 -9.64
N VAL A 245 7.70 -1.79 -9.64
CA VAL A 245 6.42 -2.45 -9.40
C VAL A 245 5.95 -2.22 -7.97
N LEU A 246 6.79 -2.46 -6.96
CA LEU A 246 6.41 -2.29 -5.56
C LEU A 246 6.14 -0.82 -5.23
N THR A 247 6.95 0.09 -5.76
CA THR A 247 6.73 1.53 -5.65
C THR A 247 5.41 1.93 -6.30
N GLY A 248 5.11 1.41 -7.49
CA GLY A 248 3.84 1.63 -8.19
C GLY A 248 2.63 1.14 -7.40
N ILE A 249 2.72 -0.05 -6.79
CA ILE A 249 1.66 -0.60 -5.92
C ILE A 249 1.38 0.34 -4.73
N MET A 250 2.42 0.80 -4.04
CA MET A 250 2.29 1.73 -2.92
C MET A 250 1.65 3.06 -3.36
N GLN A 251 2.07 3.62 -4.48
CA GLN A 251 1.55 4.88 -5.02
C GLN A 251 0.07 4.77 -5.44
N LEU A 252 -0.31 3.70 -6.15
CA LEU A 252 -1.69 3.49 -6.59
C LEU A 252 -2.63 3.27 -5.39
N THR A 253 -2.18 2.51 -4.38
CA THR A 253 -2.93 2.31 -3.14
C THR A 253 -3.07 3.63 -2.37
N ALA A 254 -1.99 4.39 -2.20
CA ALA A 254 -2.00 5.70 -1.55
C ALA A 254 -2.99 6.65 -2.24
N GLY A 255 -2.92 6.78 -3.56
CA GLY A 255 -3.84 7.60 -4.33
C GLY A 255 -5.31 7.19 -4.19
N SER A 256 -5.58 5.91 -3.95
CA SER A 256 -6.94 5.40 -3.74
C SER A 256 -7.46 5.67 -2.33
N VAL A 257 -6.62 5.57 -1.31
CA VAL A 257 -6.99 5.84 0.08
C VAL A 257 -7.16 7.35 0.33
N GLU A 258 -6.25 8.18 -0.19
CA GLU A 258 -6.26 9.63 0.03
C GLU A 258 -7.46 10.35 -0.61
N LYS A 259 -7.90 9.91 -1.79
CA LYS A 259 -9.02 10.52 -2.51
C LYS A 259 -10.35 10.43 -1.75
N ARG A 260 -10.49 9.51 -0.79
CA ARG A 260 -11.67 9.37 0.07
C ARG A 260 -11.70 10.31 1.27
N ASP A 261 -10.57 10.84 1.69
CA ASP A 261 -10.47 11.70 2.88
C ASP A 261 -11.10 13.10 2.67
N ARG A 262 -11.38 13.48 1.43
CA ARG A 262 -11.96 14.79 1.09
C ARG A 262 -13.48 14.75 1.05
N LYS A 263 -14.11 14.96 2.23
CA LYS A 263 -15.55 15.26 2.50
C LYS A 263 -16.58 14.24 1.95
N SER A 264 -17.24 13.65 2.92
CA SER A 264 -18.36 12.70 2.91
C SER A 264 -19.27 12.64 1.66
N THR A 265 -19.54 11.40 1.24
CA THR A 265 -20.69 11.00 0.45
C THR A 265 -21.97 11.63 1.02
N ARG A 266 -22.74 12.34 0.21
CA ARG A 266 -24.07 12.85 0.57
C ARG A 266 -25.13 11.93 -0.02
N LEU A 267 -26.15 11.61 0.79
CA LEU A 267 -27.41 11.04 0.31
C LEU A 267 -28.37 12.17 -0.03
N ASN A 268 -29.18 11.95 -1.03
CA ASN A 268 -30.39 12.77 -1.29
C ASN A 268 -31.51 12.35 -0.37
#